data_6812cf530c56f5aa134454cafbfc8acf
#
_entry.id   6812cf530c56f5aa134454cafbfc8acf
#
_cell.length_a   1.000
_cell.length_b   1.000
_cell.length_c   1.000
_cell.angle_alpha   90.00
_cell.angle_beta   90.00
_cell.angle_gamma   90.00
#
_symmetry.space_group_name_H-M   'P 1'
#
loop_
_entity.id
_entity.type
_entity.pdbx_description
1 polymer ?
#
loop_
_entity_poly.entity_id
_entity_poly.type
_entity_poly.pdbx_seq_one_letter_code
_entity_poly.pdbx_strand_id
1 'polypeptide(L)'
;MNQFVSELTALVAEASLAPSVHNTQPTRWRLAADGSILVLEDTLRRLKIGDPTGRDADVSHGAAIEGFALAASCRGFGVAVEPLLGPSLAELRPVARLSLVTGQTPDELARPARLRRTYRGAFAPARTGTALDPLERADDVVLLRKASDIAQIAALNDAASLRLYRHAPFRAELLSWMRLSRGDPRWSIDGLNAEAMEMSRLEAAGASIVLARGVFETLDRIGVAGPLIAEAPVVRSAKAIALFHRPEAETPLETGRRFYRFWLEIAALGLSASPMAVLADDPLAASEIRQSFGLPLDRRLITAFRLGLAPRHPTGPKPRLPLDTLLVA
;
A
#
# COMPACT_ATOMS: atom_id res chain seq x y z
N MET A 1 18.71 -14.88 25.76
CA MET A 1 17.43 -15.18 25.07
C MET A 1 16.41 -14.04 25.25
N ASN A 2 16.12 -13.57 26.47
CA ASN A 2 15.13 -12.48 26.69
C ASN A 2 15.47 -11.14 26.00
N GLN A 3 16.72 -10.70 25.97
CA GLN A 3 17.11 -9.44 25.33
C GLN A 3 16.92 -9.49 23.81
N PHE A 4 17.33 -10.57 23.16
CA PHE A 4 17.18 -10.73 21.69
C PHE A 4 15.69 -10.79 21.27
N VAL A 5 14.84 -11.47 22.04
CA VAL A 5 13.39 -11.50 21.80
C VAL A 5 12.79 -10.09 21.93
N SER A 6 13.22 -9.32 22.93
CA SER A 6 12.78 -7.93 23.11
C SER A 6 13.19 -7.04 21.95
N GLU A 7 14.42 -7.18 21.45
CA GLU A 7 14.92 -6.44 20.28
C GLU A 7 14.17 -6.81 19.01
N LEU A 8 13.94 -8.11 18.77
CA LEU A 8 13.13 -8.58 17.65
C LEU A 8 11.71 -8.00 17.70
N THR A 9 11.07 -8.02 18.87
CA THR A 9 9.74 -7.44 19.07
C THR A 9 9.72 -5.96 18.70
N ALA A 10 10.74 -5.20 19.10
CA ALA A 10 10.85 -3.79 18.74
C ALA A 10 11.07 -3.56 17.24
N LEU A 11 11.87 -4.40 16.57
CA LEU A 11 12.06 -4.35 15.11
C LEU A 11 10.77 -4.67 14.36
N VAL A 12 10.03 -5.69 14.80
CA VAL A 12 8.74 -6.08 14.20
C VAL A 12 7.68 -4.99 14.42
N ALA A 13 7.68 -4.32 15.56
CA ALA A 13 6.80 -3.18 15.81
C ALA A 13 7.01 -2.05 14.77
N GLU A 14 8.26 -1.70 14.46
CA GLU A 14 8.59 -0.71 13.44
C GLU A 14 8.25 -1.24 12.03
N ALA A 15 8.57 -2.50 11.71
CA ALA A 15 8.24 -3.15 10.45
C ALA A 15 6.72 -3.14 10.19
N SER A 16 5.90 -3.28 11.23
CA SER A 16 4.44 -3.27 11.13
C SER A 16 3.87 -1.92 10.64
N LEU A 17 4.66 -0.84 10.66
CA LEU A 17 4.26 0.46 10.10
C LEU A 17 4.23 0.46 8.58
N ALA A 18 4.84 -0.52 7.92
CA ALA A 18 4.83 -0.67 6.47
C ALA A 18 3.39 -0.82 5.93
N PRO A 19 3.13 -0.35 4.70
CA PRO A 19 1.84 -0.55 4.06
C PRO A 19 1.64 -2.01 3.66
N SER A 20 0.39 -2.43 3.59
CA SER A 20 -0.01 -3.66 2.91
C SER A 20 -1.28 -3.43 2.10
N VAL A 21 -1.51 -4.27 1.09
CA VAL A 21 -2.74 -4.20 0.29
C VAL A 21 -3.96 -4.26 1.22
N HIS A 22 -4.92 -3.37 1.05
CA HIS A 22 -6.12 -3.20 1.90
C HIS A 22 -5.85 -3.24 3.41
N ASN A 23 -4.61 -2.97 3.85
CA ASN A 23 -4.17 -3.13 5.24
C ASN A 23 -4.43 -4.54 5.79
N THR A 24 -4.28 -5.56 4.95
CA THR A 24 -4.45 -6.96 5.32
C THR A 24 -3.39 -7.43 6.30
N GLN A 25 -2.18 -6.85 6.27
CA GLN A 25 -1.07 -7.19 7.15
C GLN A 25 -0.75 -8.69 7.15
N PRO A 26 -0.40 -9.28 5.99
CA PRO A 26 -0.25 -10.72 5.86
C PRO A 26 1.07 -11.25 6.44
N THR A 27 2.02 -10.37 6.79
CA THR A 27 3.36 -10.76 7.24
C THR A 27 3.38 -11.26 8.67
N ARG A 28 4.03 -12.40 8.90
CA ARG A 28 4.33 -12.97 10.21
C ARG A 28 5.84 -13.14 10.35
N TRP A 29 6.30 -13.16 11.58
CA TRP A 29 7.72 -13.20 11.92
C TRP A 29 7.98 -14.33 12.91
N ARG A 30 9.02 -15.11 12.67
CA ARG A 30 9.44 -16.21 13.54
C ARG A 30 10.94 -16.14 13.76
N LEU A 31 11.38 -16.25 15.01
CA LEU A 31 12.78 -16.45 15.34
C LEU A 31 13.14 -17.92 15.11
N ALA A 32 14.10 -18.20 14.25
CA ALA A 32 14.64 -19.53 14.03
C ALA A 32 15.69 -19.89 15.09
N ALA A 33 15.94 -21.18 15.26
CA ALA A 33 16.90 -21.69 16.26
C ALA A 33 18.35 -21.23 16.00
N ASP A 34 18.70 -20.95 14.75
CA ASP A 34 20.00 -20.42 14.34
C ASP A 34 20.15 -18.89 14.52
N GLY A 35 19.15 -18.23 15.07
CA GLY A 35 19.13 -16.78 15.28
C GLY A 35 18.69 -15.98 14.05
N SER A 36 18.41 -16.61 12.91
CA SER A 36 17.80 -15.95 11.76
C SER A 36 16.32 -15.65 12.00
N ILE A 37 15.76 -14.74 11.22
CA ILE A 37 14.34 -14.38 11.31
C ILE A 37 13.63 -14.87 10.04
N LEU A 38 12.64 -15.72 10.22
CA LEU A 38 11.78 -16.17 9.13
C LEU A 38 10.63 -15.18 8.94
N VAL A 39 10.47 -14.74 7.71
CA VAL A 39 9.29 -13.99 7.24
C VAL A 39 8.34 -14.98 6.61
N LEU A 40 7.12 -14.99 7.11
CA LEU A 40 6.06 -15.91 6.70
C LEU A 40 4.84 -15.12 6.25
N GLU A 41 4.08 -15.67 5.34
CA GLU A 41 2.75 -15.16 4.96
C GLU A 41 1.66 -15.92 5.70
N ASP A 42 0.76 -15.20 6.33
CA ASP A 42 -0.55 -15.73 6.76
C ASP A 42 -1.48 -15.74 5.53
N THR A 43 -1.67 -16.93 4.96
CA THR A 43 -2.44 -17.10 3.72
C THR A 43 -3.94 -16.84 3.87
N LEU A 44 -4.45 -16.84 5.11
CA LEU A 44 -5.84 -16.47 5.41
C LEU A 44 -6.10 -14.97 5.19
N ARG A 45 -5.05 -14.17 5.14
CA ARG A 45 -5.13 -12.73 4.93
C ARG A 45 -4.89 -12.31 3.48
N ARG A 46 -4.81 -13.27 2.58
CA ARG A 46 -4.67 -13.04 1.14
C ARG A 46 -6.00 -12.60 0.52
N LEU A 47 -5.93 -11.69 -0.42
CA LEU A 47 -7.05 -11.32 -1.29
C LEU A 47 -7.16 -12.37 -2.40
N LYS A 48 -8.17 -13.23 -2.35
CA LYS A 48 -8.31 -14.34 -3.30
C LYS A 48 -8.81 -13.88 -4.67
N ILE A 49 -9.55 -12.80 -4.71
CA ILE A 49 -10.15 -12.23 -5.91
C ILE A 49 -9.37 -11.00 -6.38
N GLY A 50 -9.00 -10.09 -5.48
CA GLY A 50 -8.26 -8.87 -5.82
C GLY A 50 -6.78 -9.12 -6.11
N ASP A 51 -6.19 -10.17 -5.53
CA ASP A 51 -4.79 -10.56 -5.74
C ASP A 51 -4.67 -12.08 -5.94
N PRO A 52 -5.22 -12.64 -7.02
CA PRO A 52 -5.24 -14.09 -7.23
C PRO A 52 -3.85 -14.69 -7.40
N THR A 53 -2.88 -13.90 -7.80
CA THR A 53 -1.47 -14.34 -7.97
C THR A 53 -0.67 -14.25 -6.67
N GLY A 54 -1.13 -13.50 -5.68
CA GLY A 54 -0.39 -13.18 -4.46
C GLY A 54 0.71 -12.14 -4.64
N ARG A 55 0.73 -11.43 -5.79
CA ARG A 55 1.72 -10.40 -6.08
C ARG A 55 1.67 -9.25 -5.08
N ASP A 56 0.49 -8.75 -4.76
CA ASP A 56 0.31 -7.64 -3.82
C ASP A 56 0.63 -8.05 -2.38
N ALA A 57 0.35 -9.32 -2.04
CA ALA A 57 0.81 -9.89 -0.79
C ALA A 57 2.34 -9.92 -0.72
N ASP A 58 3.03 -10.36 -1.78
CA ASP A 58 4.50 -10.37 -1.83
C ASP A 58 5.10 -8.96 -1.84
N VAL A 59 4.49 -7.98 -2.53
CA VAL A 59 4.85 -6.54 -2.41
C VAL A 59 4.67 -6.06 -0.96
N SER A 60 3.61 -6.47 -0.27
CA SER A 60 3.38 -6.14 1.14
C SER A 60 4.44 -6.74 2.06
N HIS A 61 4.90 -7.98 1.78
CA HIS A 61 6.03 -8.59 2.50
C HIS A 61 7.33 -7.85 2.25
N GLY A 62 7.60 -7.46 1.01
CA GLY A 62 8.76 -6.64 0.66
C GLY A 62 8.78 -5.31 1.42
N ALA A 63 7.64 -4.63 1.49
CA ALA A 63 7.50 -3.40 2.27
C ALA A 63 7.75 -3.62 3.77
N ALA A 64 7.26 -4.73 4.34
CA ALA A 64 7.49 -5.08 5.74
C ALA A 64 8.97 -5.41 6.02
N ILE A 65 9.63 -6.15 5.13
CA ILE A 65 11.07 -6.44 5.20
C ILE A 65 11.89 -5.15 5.14
N GLU A 66 11.53 -4.22 4.27
CA GLU A 66 12.22 -2.93 4.22
C GLU A 66 12.01 -2.13 5.50
N GLY A 67 10.80 -2.12 6.07
CA GLY A 67 10.54 -1.50 7.37
C GLY A 67 11.38 -2.11 8.48
N PHE A 68 11.56 -3.42 8.46
CA PHE A 68 12.45 -4.12 9.38
C PHE A 68 13.92 -3.73 9.18
N ALA A 69 14.38 -3.65 7.93
CA ALA A 69 15.76 -3.27 7.60
C ALA A 69 16.08 -1.83 8.02
N LEU A 70 15.14 -0.90 7.80
CA LEU A 70 15.27 0.48 8.25
C LEU A 70 15.36 0.57 9.78
N ALA A 71 14.53 -0.19 10.50
CA ALA A 71 14.59 -0.23 11.96
C ALA A 71 15.88 -0.86 12.48
N ALA A 72 16.38 -1.90 11.81
CA ALA A 72 17.65 -2.56 12.14
C ALA A 72 18.84 -1.62 11.89
N SER A 73 18.83 -0.82 10.82
CA SER A 73 19.90 0.15 10.53
C SER A 73 20.10 1.16 11.65
N CYS A 74 19.02 1.61 12.30
CA CYS A 74 19.08 2.50 13.46
C CYS A 74 19.76 1.85 14.68
N ARG A 75 19.96 0.54 14.65
CA ARG A 75 20.65 -0.25 15.70
C ARG A 75 22.02 -0.75 15.26
N GLY A 76 22.51 -0.28 14.10
CA GLY A 76 23.82 -0.66 13.57
C GLY A 76 23.81 -1.99 12.79
N PHE A 77 22.65 -2.52 12.44
CA PHE A 77 22.53 -3.78 11.70
C PHE A 77 22.01 -3.57 10.27
N GLY A 78 22.70 -4.17 9.29
CA GLY A 78 22.16 -4.46 7.98
C GLY A 78 21.31 -5.74 8.01
N VAL A 79 20.55 -5.96 6.93
CA VAL A 79 19.69 -7.15 6.79
C VAL A 79 19.99 -7.81 5.46
N ALA A 80 20.57 -9.01 5.50
CA ALA A 80 20.65 -9.89 4.36
C ALA A 80 19.30 -10.62 4.20
N VAL A 81 18.78 -10.64 2.98
CA VAL A 81 17.46 -11.22 2.65
C VAL A 81 17.67 -12.39 1.70
N GLU A 82 17.26 -13.57 2.12
CA GLU A 82 17.24 -14.78 1.30
C GLU A 82 15.78 -15.15 1.02
N PRO A 83 15.29 -15.01 -0.23
CA PRO A 83 13.94 -15.45 -0.58
C PRO A 83 13.78 -16.95 -0.36
N LEU A 84 12.65 -17.35 0.20
CA LEU A 84 12.30 -18.73 0.41
C LEU A 84 11.13 -19.13 -0.50
N LEU A 85 11.24 -20.33 -1.07
CA LEU A 85 10.16 -20.96 -1.82
C LEU A 85 9.76 -22.23 -1.08
N GLY A 86 8.46 -22.45 -0.92
CA GLY A 86 7.98 -23.67 -0.28
C GLY A 86 6.46 -23.69 -0.12
N PRO A 87 5.91 -24.87 0.17
CA PRO A 87 4.50 -25.01 0.44
C PRO A 87 4.13 -24.33 1.76
N SER A 88 2.86 -23.97 1.90
CA SER A 88 2.31 -23.50 3.17
C SER A 88 2.21 -24.66 4.16
N LEU A 89 2.61 -24.39 5.40
CA LEU A 89 2.44 -25.28 6.55
C LEU A 89 1.52 -24.57 7.55
N ALA A 90 0.40 -25.21 7.91
CA ALA A 90 -0.58 -24.67 8.83
C ALA A 90 -0.92 -23.17 8.50
N GLU A 91 -1.25 -22.92 7.22
CA GLU A 91 -1.63 -21.60 6.70
C GLU A 91 -0.51 -20.54 6.66
N LEU A 92 0.71 -20.91 7.04
CA LEU A 92 1.88 -20.07 6.93
C LEU A 92 2.76 -20.49 5.75
N ARG A 93 2.97 -19.59 4.79
CA ARG A 93 3.88 -19.77 3.64
C ARG A 93 5.23 -19.13 3.94
N PRO A 94 6.36 -19.83 3.73
CA PRO A 94 7.67 -19.18 3.77
C PRO A 94 7.80 -18.09 2.72
N VAL A 95 8.38 -16.95 3.09
CA VAL A 95 8.62 -15.81 2.18
C VAL A 95 10.10 -15.50 2.07
N ALA A 96 10.77 -15.31 3.21
CA ALA A 96 12.20 -15.01 3.25
C ALA A 96 12.82 -15.41 4.58
N ARG A 97 14.13 -15.60 4.57
CA ARG A 97 15.01 -15.67 5.75
C ARG A 97 15.79 -14.37 5.84
N LEU A 98 15.84 -13.78 7.03
CA LEU A 98 16.61 -12.58 7.30
C LEU A 98 17.75 -12.91 8.25
N SER A 99 18.94 -12.38 7.93
CA SER A 99 20.12 -12.45 8.80
C SER A 99 20.62 -11.04 9.08
N LEU A 100 20.91 -10.75 10.35
CA LEU A 100 21.45 -9.46 10.77
C LEU A 100 22.97 -9.42 10.52
N VAL A 101 23.45 -8.33 9.92
CA VAL A 101 24.86 -8.08 9.62
C VAL A 101 25.27 -6.80 10.35
N THR A 102 26.33 -6.85 11.14
CA THR A 102 26.82 -5.68 11.89
C THR A 102 27.50 -4.64 10.97
N GLY A 103 27.57 -3.38 11.44
CA GLY A 103 28.33 -2.33 10.77
C GLY A 103 27.52 -1.45 9.82
N GLN A 104 26.19 -1.53 9.83
CA GLN A 104 25.32 -0.69 9.01
C GLN A 104 25.17 0.70 9.66
N THR A 105 25.30 1.76 8.83
CA THR A 105 24.93 3.11 9.24
C THR A 105 23.41 3.29 9.23
N PRO A 106 22.85 4.11 10.14
CA PRO A 106 21.42 4.43 10.14
C PRO A 106 20.96 4.99 8.80
N ASP A 107 19.86 4.44 8.30
CA ASP A 107 19.21 4.94 7.07
C ASP A 107 18.24 6.07 7.42
N GLU A 108 18.38 7.21 6.77
CA GLU A 108 17.56 8.40 7.03
C GLU A 108 16.06 8.17 6.78
N LEU A 109 15.70 7.21 5.91
CA LEU A 109 14.31 6.85 5.65
C LEU A 109 13.62 6.10 6.80
N ALA A 110 14.34 5.70 7.83
CA ALA A 110 13.73 5.17 9.06
C ALA A 110 12.88 6.23 9.78
N ARG A 111 13.30 7.50 9.74
CA ARG A 111 12.60 8.60 10.42
C ARG A 111 11.20 8.88 9.87
N PRO A 112 10.97 9.03 8.55
CA PRO A 112 9.65 9.28 7.99
C PRO A 112 8.70 8.06 8.09
N ALA A 113 9.16 6.86 8.40
CA ALA A 113 8.32 5.66 8.52
C ALA A 113 7.15 5.84 9.52
N ARG A 114 7.41 6.53 10.63
CA ARG A 114 6.37 6.82 11.64
C ARG A 114 5.38 7.89 11.18
N LEU A 115 5.79 8.80 10.31
CA LEU A 115 4.99 9.91 9.80
C LEU A 115 4.15 9.50 8.58
N ARG A 116 4.65 8.57 7.77
CA ARG A 116 3.98 8.13 6.55
C ARG A 116 2.56 7.62 6.83
N ARG A 117 1.60 8.17 6.10
CA ARG A 117 0.20 7.72 6.09
C ARG A 117 -0.32 7.73 4.65
N THR A 118 -1.31 6.88 4.38
CA THR A 118 -2.15 7.02 3.19
C THR A 118 -3.15 8.15 3.45
N TYR A 119 -3.21 9.13 2.55
CA TYR A 119 -4.20 10.19 2.63
C TYR A 119 -5.15 10.09 1.43
N ARG A 120 -6.41 9.77 1.69
CA ARG A 120 -7.42 9.52 0.66
C ARG A 120 -8.35 10.70 0.39
N GLY A 121 -8.30 11.77 1.19
CA GLY A 121 -9.06 12.98 0.97
C GLY A 121 -8.52 13.87 -0.15
N ALA A 122 -9.19 14.99 -0.40
CA ALA A 122 -8.71 16.02 -1.30
C ALA A 122 -7.51 16.75 -0.69
N PHE A 123 -6.46 16.99 -1.49
CA PHE A 123 -5.30 17.73 -1.06
C PHE A 123 -5.58 19.23 -0.97
N ALA A 124 -4.88 19.91 -0.07
CA ALA A 124 -4.90 21.36 0.01
C ALA A 124 -4.28 21.99 -1.26
N PRO A 125 -4.68 23.22 -1.62
CA PRO A 125 -4.03 23.96 -2.69
C PRO A 125 -2.51 24.02 -2.48
N ALA A 126 -1.77 23.86 -3.57
CA ALA A 126 -0.32 23.82 -3.52
C ALA A 126 0.24 25.13 -2.96
N ARG A 127 1.03 25.05 -1.89
CA ARG A 127 1.90 26.16 -1.49
C ARG A 127 3.06 26.28 -2.48
N THR A 128 3.42 27.50 -2.87
CA THR A 128 4.65 27.77 -3.64
C THR A 128 5.86 27.23 -2.88
N GLY A 129 6.74 26.50 -3.54
CA GLY A 129 8.04 26.10 -2.97
C GLY A 129 8.21 24.63 -2.55
N THR A 130 7.20 23.76 -2.69
CA THR A 130 7.45 22.34 -2.46
C THR A 130 8.22 21.76 -3.65
N ALA A 131 9.49 21.48 -3.46
CA ALA A 131 10.33 20.88 -4.50
C ALA A 131 9.95 19.41 -4.70
N LEU A 132 9.63 19.04 -5.93
CA LEU A 132 9.40 17.66 -6.36
C LEU A 132 10.60 17.07 -7.12
N ASP A 133 11.63 17.87 -7.30
CA ASP A 133 12.83 17.54 -8.10
C ASP A 133 13.52 16.23 -7.66
N PRO A 134 13.59 15.88 -6.35
CA PRO A 134 14.14 14.58 -5.97
C PRO A 134 13.34 13.40 -6.53
N LEU A 135 12.02 13.54 -6.66
CA LEU A 135 11.15 12.50 -7.21
C LEU A 135 11.25 12.43 -8.75
N GLU A 136 11.52 13.55 -9.42
CA GLU A 136 11.72 13.59 -10.87
C GLU A 136 13.03 12.91 -11.31
N ARG A 137 14.01 12.83 -10.43
CA ARG A 137 15.30 12.20 -10.71
C ARG A 137 15.32 10.69 -10.48
N ALA A 138 14.25 10.15 -9.88
CA ALA A 138 14.14 8.71 -9.66
C ALA A 138 13.89 8.00 -11.00
N ASP A 139 14.69 6.99 -11.31
CA ASP A 139 14.64 6.23 -12.56
C ASP A 139 13.44 5.26 -12.64
N ASP A 140 12.70 5.15 -11.56
CA ASP A 140 11.53 4.30 -11.40
C ASP A 140 10.21 5.08 -11.30
N VAL A 141 10.23 6.38 -11.70
CA VAL A 141 9.07 7.27 -11.60
C VAL A 141 8.92 8.14 -12.85
N VAL A 142 7.70 8.22 -13.38
CA VAL A 142 7.30 9.29 -14.28
C VAL A 142 6.40 10.25 -13.51
N LEU A 143 6.83 11.51 -13.37
CA LEU A 143 6.10 12.50 -12.58
C LEU A 143 5.24 13.39 -13.48
N LEU A 144 3.92 13.33 -13.28
CA LEU A 144 2.94 14.13 -14.01
C LEU A 144 2.53 15.35 -13.18
N ARG A 145 2.74 16.56 -13.72
CA ARG A 145 2.47 17.84 -13.03
C ARG A 145 1.45 18.71 -13.77
N LYS A 146 1.20 18.41 -15.07
CA LYS A 146 0.24 19.18 -15.86
C LYS A 146 -1.19 18.81 -15.46
N ALA A 147 -2.04 19.81 -15.37
CA ALA A 147 -3.45 19.59 -15.02
C ALA A 147 -4.18 18.69 -16.04
N SER A 148 -3.81 18.74 -17.32
CA SER A 148 -4.32 17.84 -18.37
C SER A 148 -4.00 16.38 -18.07
N ASP A 149 -2.75 16.10 -17.69
CA ASP A 149 -2.27 14.74 -17.44
C ASP A 149 -2.93 14.16 -16.17
N ILE A 150 -3.03 15.00 -15.13
CA ILE A 150 -3.74 14.63 -13.88
C ILE A 150 -5.22 14.35 -14.18
N ALA A 151 -5.85 15.16 -15.05
CA ALA A 151 -7.23 14.94 -15.44
C ALA A 151 -7.42 13.64 -16.25
N GLN A 152 -6.48 13.28 -17.11
CA GLN A 152 -6.48 12.01 -17.84
C GLN A 152 -6.36 10.83 -16.88
N ILE A 153 -5.41 10.88 -15.93
CA ILE A 153 -5.27 9.85 -14.90
C ILE A 153 -6.55 9.73 -14.05
N ALA A 154 -7.18 10.84 -13.69
CA ALA A 154 -8.44 10.84 -12.95
C ALA A 154 -9.56 10.11 -13.70
N ALA A 155 -9.69 10.36 -15.01
CA ALA A 155 -10.68 9.68 -15.85
C ALA A 155 -10.38 8.18 -15.99
N LEU A 156 -9.11 7.82 -16.17
CA LEU A 156 -8.67 6.41 -16.21
C LEU A 156 -8.95 5.68 -14.89
N ASN A 157 -8.68 6.35 -13.74
CA ASN A 157 -8.95 5.79 -12.43
C ASN A 157 -10.45 5.49 -12.23
N ASP A 158 -11.33 6.41 -12.59
CA ASP A 158 -12.77 6.21 -12.46
C ASP A 158 -13.27 5.09 -13.41
N ALA A 159 -12.77 5.05 -14.63
CA ALA A 159 -13.13 4.02 -15.60
C ALA A 159 -12.65 2.63 -15.17
N ALA A 160 -11.40 2.51 -14.69
CA ALA A 160 -10.84 1.26 -14.17
C ALA A 160 -11.59 0.79 -12.92
N SER A 161 -11.86 1.70 -11.99
CA SER A 161 -12.63 1.42 -10.77
C SER A 161 -14.02 0.90 -11.09
N LEU A 162 -14.72 1.49 -12.05
CA LEU A 162 -16.05 1.04 -12.47
C LEU A 162 -15.99 -0.38 -13.07
N ARG A 163 -14.99 -0.69 -13.91
CA ARG A 163 -14.80 -2.05 -14.45
C ARG A 163 -14.58 -3.07 -13.34
N LEU A 164 -13.72 -2.74 -12.38
CA LEU A 164 -13.41 -3.60 -11.26
C LEU A 164 -14.63 -3.81 -10.34
N TYR A 165 -15.37 -2.74 -10.05
CA TYR A 165 -16.58 -2.83 -9.22
C TYR A 165 -17.76 -3.53 -9.89
N ARG A 166 -17.79 -3.67 -11.22
CA ARG A 166 -18.74 -4.54 -11.92
C ARG A 166 -18.54 -6.02 -11.62
N HIS A 167 -17.34 -6.41 -11.16
CA HIS A 167 -17.07 -7.79 -10.72
C HIS A 167 -17.60 -8.01 -9.30
N ALA A 168 -18.77 -8.64 -9.17
CA ALA A 168 -19.44 -8.82 -7.88
C ALA A 168 -18.59 -9.57 -6.82
N PRO A 169 -17.80 -10.62 -7.15
CA PRO A 169 -16.90 -11.26 -6.18
C PRO A 169 -15.85 -10.30 -5.63
N PHE A 170 -15.28 -9.40 -6.45
CA PHE A 170 -14.34 -8.39 -6.00
C PHE A 170 -14.98 -7.41 -5.01
N ARG A 171 -16.20 -6.92 -5.31
CA ARG A 171 -16.92 -6.04 -4.36
C ARG A 171 -17.17 -6.71 -3.01
N ALA A 172 -17.55 -7.98 -3.02
CA ALA A 172 -17.79 -8.74 -1.80
C ALA A 172 -16.50 -8.88 -0.97
N GLU A 173 -15.37 -9.20 -1.63
CA GLU A 173 -14.07 -9.28 -0.96
C GLU A 173 -13.64 -7.91 -0.43
N LEU A 174 -13.74 -6.84 -1.23
CA LEU A 174 -13.43 -5.48 -0.79
C LEU A 174 -14.24 -5.08 0.45
N LEU A 175 -15.56 -5.29 0.43
CA LEU A 175 -16.44 -5.01 1.58
C LEU A 175 -16.03 -5.80 2.81
N SER A 176 -15.55 -7.04 2.66
CA SER A 176 -15.08 -7.85 3.79
C SER A 176 -13.85 -7.26 4.48
N TRP A 177 -13.09 -6.41 3.80
CA TRP A 177 -11.93 -5.68 4.32
C TRP A 177 -12.22 -4.22 4.67
N MET A 178 -13.42 -3.70 4.39
CA MET A 178 -13.84 -2.38 4.82
C MET A 178 -14.40 -2.42 6.24
N ARG A 179 -13.97 -1.48 7.07
CA ARG A 179 -14.45 -1.28 8.45
C ARG A 179 -15.22 0.04 8.46
N LEU A 180 -16.51 -0.03 8.07
CA LEU A 180 -17.34 1.16 7.84
C LEU A 180 -18.00 1.70 9.12
N SER A 181 -17.99 0.92 10.22
CA SER A 181 -18.54 1.31 11.51
C SER A 181 -17.50 1.25 12.60
N ARG A 182 -17.47 2.24 13.48
CA ARG A 182 -16.63 2.21 14.70
C ARG A 182 -16.99 1.08 15.66
N GLY A 183 -18.18 0.50 15.52
CA GLY A 183 -18.59 -0.69 16.25
C GLY A 183 -18.00 -2.00 15.72
N ASP A 184 -17.29 -1.98 14.58
CA ASP A 184 -16.59 -3.15 14.08
C ASP A 184 -15.42 -3.49 15.03
N PRO A 185 -15.35 -4.71 15.59
CA PRO A 185 -14.27 -5.09 16.53
C PRO A 185 -12.88 -5.04 15.90
N ARG A 186 -12.78 -5.03 14.58
CA ARG A 186 -11.52 -4.93 13.81
C ARG A 186 -11.17 -3.51 13.39
N TRP A 187 -11.95 -2.50 13.78
CA TRP A 187 -11.78 -1.10 13.38
C TRP A 187 -10.36 -0.54 13.57
N SER A 188 -9.73 -0.86 14.69
CA SER A 188 -8.37 -0.42 15.04
C SER A 188 -7.29 -1.47 14.75
N ILE A 189 -7.66 -2.59 14.16
CA ILE A 189 -6.77 -3.75 14.00
C ILE A 189 -6.31 -3.92 12.55
N ASP A 190 -7.24 -3.94 11.59
CA ASP A 190 -6.91 -4.19 10.18
C ASP A 190 -7.95 -3.61 9.23
N GLY A 191 -7.72 -3.84 7.94
CA GLY A 191 -8.63 -3.41 6.88
C GLY A 191 -8.62 -1.91 6.66
N LEU A 192 -9.62 -1.44 5.92
CA LEU A 192 -9.82 -0.06 5.54
C LEU A 192 -10.94 0.53 6.38
N ASN A 193 -10.61 1.21 7.48
CA ASN A 193 -11.64 1.88 8.27
C ASN A 193 -12.07 3.20 7.63
N ALA A 194 -13.30 3.65 7.91
CA ALA A 194 -13.88 4.83 7.30
C ALA A 194 -13.04 6.10 7.54
N GLU A 195 -12.34 6.22 8.67
CA GLU A 195 -11.45 7.35 8.96
C GLU A 195 -10.21 7.32 8.04
N ALA A 196 -9.59 6.17 7.84
CA ALA A 196 -8.46 6.02 6.93
C ALA A 196 -8.85 6.21 5.46
N MET A 197 -10.13 6.05 5.15
CA MET A 197 -10.70 6.33 3.82
C MET A 197 -11.19 7.77 3.68
N GLU A 198 -11.05 8.61 4.72
CA GLU A 198 -11.55 10.00 4.77
C GLU A 198 -13.07 10.09 4.52
N MET A 199 -13.82 9.07 4.90
CA MET A 199 -15.27 9.01 4.76
C MET A 199 -15.97 9.61 5.97
N SER A 200 -16.98 10.44 5.74
CA SER A 200 -17.96 10.79 6.74
C SER A 200 -18.82 9.57 7.13
N ARG A 201 -19.55 9.67 8.23
CA ARG A 201 -20.46 8.59 8.66
C ARG A 201 -21.54 8.28 7.61
N LEU A 202 -22.02 9.30 6.90
CA LEU A 202 -23.03 9.14 5.86
C LEU A 202 -22.45 8.44 4.62
N GLU A 203 -21.25 8.84 4.19
CA GLU A 203 -20.55 8.18 3.08
C GLU A 203 -20.22 6.74 3.40
N ALA A 204 -19.76 6.45 4.62
CA ALA A 204 -19.48 5.08 5.05
C ALA A 204 -20.75 4.19 5.05
N ALA A 205 -21.86 4.71 5.55
CA ALA A 205 -23.15 4.02 5.49
C ALA A 205 -23.64 3.86 4.04
N GLY A 206 -23.49 4.90 3.21
CA GLY A 206 -23.81 4.85 1.79
C GLY A 206 -22.97 3.82 1.02
N ALA A 207 -21.67 3.75 1.28
CA ALA A 207 -20.76 2.80 0.64
C ALA A 207 -21.19 1.34 0.88
N SER A 208 -21.61 1.00 2.11
CA SER A 208 -22.08 -0.35 2.41
C SER A 208 -23.33 -0.75 1.62
N ILE A 209 -24.20 0.21 1.32
CA ILE A 209 -25.42 0.00 0.54
C ILE A 209 -25.10 -0.05 -0.95
N VAL A 210 -24.37 0.94 -1.46
CA VAL A 210 -24.04 1.07 -2.89
C VAL A 210 -23.25 -0.12 -3.40
N LEU A 211 -22.29 -0.61 -2.62
CA LEU A 211 -21.45 -1.75 -3.01
C LEU A 211 -22.11 -3.11 -2.74
N ALA A 212 -23.26 -3.15 -2.06
CA ALA A 212 -23.97 -4.40 -1.81
C ALA A 212 -24.46 -5.06 -3.10
N ARG A 213 -24.49 -6.40 -3.08
CA ARG A 213 -25.00 -7.19 -4.20
C ARG A 213 -26.46 -6.83 -4.50
N GLY A 214 -26.79 -6.73 -5.79
CA GLY A 214 -28.12 -6.35 -6.27
C GLY A 214 -28.34 -4.84 -6.31
N VAL A 215 -27.84 -4.09 -5.34
CA VAL A 215 -27.93 -2.62 -5.35
C VAL A 215 -26.99 -2.05 -6.40
N PHE A 216 -25.71 -2.43 -6.38
CA PHE A 216 -24.73 -1.96 -7.36
C PHE A 216 -25.18 -2.26 -8.79
N GLU A 217 -25.61 -3.49 -9.07
CA GLU A 217 -26.08 -3.89 -10.40
C GLU A 217 -27.28 -3.08 -10.87
N THR A 218 -28.17 -2.71 -9.95
CA THR A 218 -29.34 -1.86 -10.27
C THR A 218 -28.88 -0.44 -10.60
N LEU A 219 -27.99 0.13 -9.78
CA LEU A 219 -27.42 1.46 -9.99
C LEU A 219 -26.60 1.54 -11.29
N ASP A 220 -25.83 0.49 -11.59
CA ASP A 220 -25.04 0.43 -12.81
C ASP A 220 -25.92 0.35 -14.07
N ARG A 221 -27.02 -0.43 -14.02
CA ARG A 221 -27.97 -0.55 -15.12
C ARG A 221 -28.65 0.78 -15.48
N ILE A 222 -28.88 1.64 -14.50
CA ILE A 222 -29.46 2.97 -14.70
C ILE A 222 -28.41 4.07 -14.85
N GLY A 223 -27.10 3.71 -14.95
CA GLY A 223 -26.00 4.65 -15.20
C GLY A 223 -25.56 5.49 -13.98
N VAL A 224 -26.03 5.19 -12.78
CA VAL A 224 -25.74 5.97 -11.56
C VAL A 224 -24.54 5.45 -10.78
N ALA A 225 -24.17 4.17 -10.93
CA ALA A 225 -23.05 3.59 -10.16
C ALA A 225 -21.72 4.31 -10.39
N GLY A 226 -21.37 4.62 -11.65
CA GLY A 226 -20.13 5.33 -11.99
C GLY A 226 -19.97 6.65 -11.23
N PRO A 227 -20.93 7.61 -11.34
CA PRO A 227 -20.89 8.86 -10.59
C PRO A 227 -20.77 8.68 -9.05
N LEU A 228 -21.38 7.64 -8.48
CA LEU A 228 -21.36 7.40 -7.02
C LEU A 228 -20.02 6.90 -6.50
N ILE A 229 -19.22 6.24 -7.34
CA ILE A 229 -17.90 5.72 -6.95
C ILE A 229 -16.75 6.56 -7.51
N ALA A 230 -17.04 7.63 -8.24
CA ALA A 230 -16.03 8.46 -8.91
C ALA A 230 -15.14 9.20 -7.91
N GLU A 231 -13.84 9.11 -8.10
CA GLU A 231 -12.83 9.79 -7.31
C GLU A 231 -12.12 10.93 -8.08
N ALA A 232 -12.53 11.20 -9.33
CA ALA A 232 -11.89 12.21 -10.18
C ALA A 232 -11.71 13.58 -9.50
N PRO A 233 -12.67 14.13 -8.73
CA PRO A 233 -12.47 15.40 -8.02
C PRO A 233 -11.31 15.34 -7.03
N VAL A 234 -11.18 14.22 -6.31
CA VAL A 234 -10.13 13.98 -5.32
C VAL A 234 -8.78 13.76 -6.02
N VAL A 235 -8.74 13.02 -7.13
CA VAL A 235 -7.53 12.83 -7.92
C VAL A 235 -7.04 14.15 -8.51
N ARG A 236 -7.94 14.97 -9.06
CA ARG A 236 -7.61 16.31 -9.62
C ARG A 236 -7.08 17.31 -8.59
N SER A 237 -7.30 17.07 -7.28
CA SER A 237 -6.72 17.91 -6.23
C SER A 237 -5.23 17.65 -6.02
N ALA A 238 -4.65 16.61 -6.64
CA ALA A 238 -3.24 16.28 -6.50
C ALA A 238 -2.33 17.38 -7.06
N LYS A 239 -1.20 17.62 -6.38
CA LYS A 239 -0.12 18.47 -6.87
C LYS A 239 0.65 17.82 -8.02
N ALA A 240 0.78 16.51 -7.96
CA ALA A 240 1.39 15.67 -8.98
C ALA A 240 0.88 14.24 -8.87
N ILE A 241 1.02 13.50 -9.95
CA ILE A 241 0.87 12.04 -9.98
C ILE A 241 2.23 11.43 -10.26
N ALA A 242 2.68 10.51 -9.41
CA ALA A 242 3.89 9.73 -9.65
C ALA A 242 3.50 8.34 -10.16
N LEU A 243 3.81 8.05 -11.41
CA LEU A 243 3.67 6.72 -11.99
C LEU A 243 4.89 5.90 -11.57
N PHE A 244 4.73 5.10 -10.53
CA PHE A 244 5.79 4.25 -10.01
C PHE A 244 5.84 2.95 -10.79
N HIS A 245 6.98 2.67 -11.41
CA HIS A 245 7.20 1.50 -12.25
C HIS A 245 8.48 0.77 -11.89
N ARG A 246 8.52 -0.53 -12.17
CA ARG A 246 9.69 -1.38 -11.87
C ARG A 246 10.00 -2.29 -13.07
N PRO A 247 11.24 -2.83 -13.15
CA PRO A 247 11.57 -3.82 -14.17
C PRO A 247 10.56 -4.97 -14.19
N GLU A 248 10.19 -5.43 -15.38
CA GLU A 248 9.22 -6.53 -15.55
C GLU A 248 9.74 -7.83 -14.88
N ALA A 249 11.04 -8.06 -14.94
CA ALA A 249 11.69 -9.25 -14.38
C ALA A 249 11.95 -9.16 -12.86
N GLU A 250 11.69 -8.00 -12.22
CA GLU A 250 11.94 -7.84 -10.79
C GLU A 250 10.93 -8.63 -9.96
N THR A 251 11.41 -9.26 -8.88
CA THR A 251 10.54 -10.00 -7.98
C THR A 251 9.57 -9.07 -7.24
N PRO A 252 8.34 -9.51 -6.93
CA PRO A 252 7.40 -8.69 -6.15
C PRO A 252 7.95 -8.29 -4.77
N LEU A 253 8.80 -9.12 -4.18
CA LEU A 253 9.44 -8.84 -2.90
C LEU A 253 10.40 -7.62 -2.99
N GLU A 254 11.26 -7.58 -4.01
CA GLU A 254 12.15 -6.45 -4.29
C GLU A 254 11.37 -5.20 -4.65
N THR A 255 10.34 -5.36 -5.51
CA THR A 255 9.40 -4.28 -5.83
C THR A 255 8.80 -3.68 -4.56
N GLY A 256 8.39 -4.51 -3.59
CA GLY A 256 7.80 -4.07 -2.34
C GLY A 256 8.76 -3.30 -1.45
N ARG A 257 10.02 -3.70 -1.39
CA ARG A 257 11.07 -2.96 -0.70
C ARG A 257 11.24 -1.57 -1.29
N ARG A 258 11.40 -1.47 -2.61
CA ARG A 258 11.57 -0.18 -3.29
C ARG A 258 10.29 0.69 -3.24
N PHE A 259 9.10 0.09 -3.35
CA PHE A 259 7.80 0.75 -3.19
C PHE A 259 7.69 1.47 -1.85
N TYR A 260 8.11 0.81 -0.77
CA TYR A 260 8.05 1.41 0.56
C TYR A 260 9.07 2.55 0.70
N ARG A 261 10.29 2.38 0.22
CA ARG A 261 11.31 3.45 0.20
C ARG A 261 10.81 4.66 -0.55
N PHE A 262 10.28 4.49 -1.76
CA PHE A 262 9.72 5.59 -2.54
C PHE A 262 8.61 6.32 -1.78
N TRP A 263 7.73 5.60 -1.11
CA TRP A 263 6.70 6.25 -0.29
C TRP A 263 7.28 7.01 0.91
N LEU A 264 8.37 6.54 1.48
CA LEU A 264 9.09 7.24 2.55
C LEU A 264 9.83 8.48 2.03
N GLU A 265 10.39 8.43 0.83
CA GLU A 265 10.99 9.59 0.14
C GLU A 265 9.93 10.70 -0.05
N ILE A 266 8.73 10.35 -0.48
CA ILE A 266 7.60 11.28 -0.56
C ILE A 266 7.29 11.89 0.83
N ALA A 267 7.23 11.06 1.85
CA ALA A 267 6.94 11.51 3.22
C ALA A 267 8.06 12.40 3.80
N ALA A 268 9.32 12.13 3.46
CA ALA A 268 10.47 12.95 3.84
C ALA A 268 10.40 14.38 3.26
N LEU A 269 9.76 14.55 2.10
CA LEU A 269 9.47 15.85 1.51
C LEU A 269 8.28 16.58 2.17
N GLY A 270 7.70 16.01 3.22
CA GLY A 270 6.50 16.55 3.88
C GLY A 270 5.21 16.39 3.07
N LEU A 271 5.23 15.54 2.05
CA LEU A 271 4.07 15.25 1.22
C LEU A 271 3.28 14.03 1.74
N SER A 272 2.00 14.07 1.52
CA SER A 272 1.11 12.92 1.67
C SER A 272 0.86 12.27 0.32
N ALA A 273 0.64 10.97 0.35
CA ALA A 273 0.39 10.18 -0.85
C ALA A 273 -0.76 9.19 -0.68
N SER A 274 -1.39 8.84 -1.78
CA SER A 274 -2.34 7.72 -1.87
C SER A 274 -2.07 6.93 -3.15
N PRO A 275 -1.83 5.61 -3.06
CA PRO A 275 -1.70 4.77 -4.23
C PRO A 275 -3.07 4.54 -4.89
N MET A 276 -3.09 4.52 -6.20
CA MET A 276 -4.22 4.18 -7.07
C MET A 276 -3.87 2.88 -7.81
N ALA A 277 -3.87 1.75 -7.07
CA ALA A 277 -3.43 0.46 -7.59
C ALA A 277 -4.28 -0.02 -8.77
N VAL A 278 -5.57 0.31 -8.78
CA VAL A 278 -6.49 -0.03 -9.88
C VAL A 278 -5.97 0.34 -11.26
N LEU A 279 -5.13 1.37 -11.37
CA LEU A 279 -4.51 1.78 -12.65
C LEU A 279 -3.46 0.79 -13.16
N ALA A 280 -2.86 0.02 -12.27
CA ALA A 280 -1.94 -1.06 -12.62
C ALA A 280 -2.66 -2.41 -12.76
N ASP A 281 -3.73 -2.62 -11.98
CA ASP A 281 -4.51 -3.86 -11.97
C ASP A 281 -5.44 -3.98 -13.17
N ASP A 282 -5.89 -2.85 -13.74
CA ASP A 282 -6.70 -2.82 -14.96
C ASP A 282 -5.81 -2.77 -16.21
N PRO A 283 -5.80 -3.84 -17.04
CA PRO A 283 -4.91 -3.90 -18.21
C PRO A 283 -5.12 -2.78 -19.22
N LEU A 284 -6.36 -2.28 -19.36
CA LEU A 284 -6.67 -1.19 -20.29
C LEU A 284 -6.08 0.13 -19.79
N ALA A 285 -6.24 0.44 -18.51
CA ALA A 285 -5.66 1.63 -17.91
C ALA A 285 -4.13 1.58 -17.92
N ALA A 286 -3.53 0.45 -17.55
CA ALA A 286 -2.08 0.27 -17.57
C ALA A 286 -1.49 0.43 -18.97
N SER A 287 -2.15 -0.11 -20.01
CA SER A 287 -1.74 0.04 -21.41
C SER A 287 -1.81 1.48 -21.87
N GLU A 288 -2.91 2.18 -21.58
CA GLU A 288 -3.08 3.59 -21.95
C GLU A 288 -2.08 4.49 -21.25
N ILE A 289 -1.82 4.25 -19.95
CA ILE A 289 -0.78 4.98 -19.19
C ILE A 289 0.58 4.77 -19.84
N ARG A 290 0.94 3.54 -20.19
CA ARG A 290 2.21 3.23 -20.86
C ARG A 290 2.38 4.02 -22.16
N GLN A 291 1.33 4.06 -23.00
CA GLN A 291 1.37 4.73 -24.29
C GLN A 291 1.39 6.26 -24.13
N SER A 292 0.53 6.80 -23.28
CA SER A 292 0.36 8.26 -23.14
C SER A 292 1.54 8.93 -22.42
N PHE A 293 2.18 8.24 -21.49
CA PHE A 293 3.21 8.82 -20.62
C PHE A 293 4.59 8.20 -20.81
N GLY A 294 4.78 7.36 -21.84
CA GLY A 294 6.10 6.87 -22.24
C GLY A 294 6.78 5.95 -21.25
N LEU A 295 6.03 5.08 -20.54
CA LEU A 295 6.67 4.09 -19.68
C LEU A 295 7.52 3.12 -20.53
N PRO A 296 8.78 2.83 -20.12
CA PRO A 296 9.63 1.90 -20.86
C PRO A 296 9.00 0.51 -21.03
N LEU A 297 9.30 -0.16 -22.14
CA LEU A 297 8.68 -1.44 -22.49
C LEU A 297 9.10 -2.59 -21.55
N ASP A 298 10.29 -2.50 -20.98
CA ASP A 298 10.84 -3.45 -20.02
C ASP A 298 10.41 -3.19 -18.57
N ARG A 299 9.51 -2.21 -18.38
CA ARG A 299 9.00 -1.79 -17.07
C ARG A 299 7.50 -2.05 -16.99
N ARG A 300 7.03 -2.41 -15.79
CA ARG A 300 5.60 -2.47 -15.48
C ARG A 300 5.21 -1.36 -14.52
N LEU A 301 4.03 -0.80 -14.70
CA LEU A 301 3.41 0.07 -13.71
C LEU A 301 3.09 -0.76 -12.46
N ILE A 302 3.50 -0.27 -11.29
CA ILE A 302 3.17 -0.89 -10.00
C ILE A 302 1.98 -0.18 -9.38
N THR A 303 1.97 1.14 -9.43
CA THR A 303 0.85 1.98 -9.00
C THR A 303 1.07 3.41 -9.49
N ALA A 304 0.01 4.19 -9.48
CA ALA A 304 0.12 5.63 -9.55
C ALA A 304 -0.12 6.23 -8.15
N PHE A 305 0.80 7.06 -7.67
CA PHE A 305 0.58 7.81 -6.44
C PHE A 305 0.05 9.20 -6.74
N ARG A 306 -1.07 9.59 -6.19
CA ARG A 306 -1.44 10.98 -6.12
C ARG A 306 -0.76 11.63 -4.92
N LEU A 307 -0.11 12.78 -5.14
CA LEU A 307 0.75 13.49 -4.19
C LEU A 307 0.21 14.87 -3.88
N GLY A 308 0.30 15.28 -2.63
CA GLY A 308 -0.09 16.63 -2.22
C GLY A 308 0.08 16.88 -0.74
N LEU A 309 -0.37 18.06 -0.29
CA LEU A 309 -0.39 18.40 1.12
C LEU A 309 -1.74 18.03 1.72
N ALA A 310 -1.76 17.15 2.71
CA ALA A 310 -2.97 16.90 3.47
C ALA A 310 -3.38 18.17 4.26
N PRO A 311 -4.64 18.62 4.18
CA PRO A 311 -5.11 19.80 4.93
C PRO A 311 -4.95 19.64 6.44
N ARG A 312 -5.06 18.41 6.91
CA ARG A 312 -4.87 18.01 8.30
C ARG A 312 -4.04 16.73 8.36
N HIS A 313 -3.09 16.66 9.26
CA HIS A 313 -2.43 15.39 9.53
C HIS A 313 -3.39 14.48 10.31
N PRO A 314 -3.66 13.26 9.83
CA PRO A 314 -4.44 12.30 10.58
C PRO A 314 -3.78 12.06 11.94
N THR A 315 -4.50 12.33 13.03
CA THR A 315 -3.97 12.22 14.40
C THR A 315 -4.26 10.88 15.05
N GLY A 316 -5.21 10.10 14.52
CA GLY A 316 -5.59 8.80 15.06
C GLY A 316 -4.50 7.71 14.93
N PRO A 317 -4.54 6.67 15.76
CA PRO A 317 -3.65 5.53 15.62
C PRO A 317 -3.86 4.85 14.26
N LYS A 318 -2.79 4.29 13.69
CA LYS A 318 -2.88 3.44 12.51
C LYS A 318 -3.45 2.09 12.93
N PRO A 319 -4.49 1.54 12.27
CA PRO A 319 -4.92 0.16 12.55
C PRO A 319 -3.77 -0.80 12.30
N ARG A 320 -3.42 -1.57 13.32
CA ARG A 320 -2.34 -2.58 13.25
C ARG A 320 -2.70 -3.78 14.10
N LEU A 321 -2.30 -4.95 13.60
CA LEU A 321 -2.38 -6.20 14.38
C LEU A 321 -1.53 -6.08 15.65
N PRO A 322 -1.97 -6.68 16.76
CA PRO A 322 -1.16 -6.83 17.95
C PRO A 322 0.16 -7.57 17.67
N LEU A 323 1.22 -7.23 18.40
CA LEU A 323 2.56 -7.81 18.17
C LEU A 323 2.61 -9.33 18.43
N ASP A 324 1.82 -9.83 19.35
CA ASP A 324 1.67 -11.26 19.64
C ASP A 324 1.04 -12.04 18.48
N THR A 325 0.22 -11.36 17.67
CA THR A 325 -0.30 -11.92 16.41
C THR A 325 0.75 -11.91 15.29
N LEU A 326 1.67 -10.94 15.29
CA LEU A 326 2.70 -10.82 14.26
C LEU A 326 3.88 -11.76 14.51
N LEU A 327 4.19 -12.05 15.78
CA LEU A 327 5.24 -12.98 16.20
C LEU A 327 4.65 -14.37 16.39
N VAL A 328 5.08 -15.32 15.55
CA VAL A 328 4.60 -16.71 15.61
C VAL A 328 5.67 -17.65 16.16
N ALA A 329 5.24 -18.72 16.84
CA ALA A 329 6.13 -19.70 17.46
C ALA A 329 6.86 -20.59 16.42
#